data_acdd9d50914ffc7609d36923d01320a6
#
_entry.id   acdd9d50914ffc7609d36923d01320a6
#
_cell.length_a   1.000
_cell.length_b   1.000
_cell.length_c   1.000
_cell.angle_alpha   90.00
_cell.angle_beta   90.00
_cell.angle_gamma   90.00
#
_symmetry.space_group_name_H-M   'P 1'
#
loop_
_entity.id
_entity.type
_entity.pdbx_description
1 polymer ?
#
loop_
_entity_poly.entity_id
_entity_poly.type
_entity_poly.pdbx_seq_one_letter_code
_entity_poly.pdbx_strand_id
1 'polypeptide(L)'
;MSLLDIIREIFGNGKKNANLITRDLVKVYGENDQLEAALYENNVPLADKNIRFNVNGRDYDRKTDGDGIARLNINLAPGEYTPLIGFQNDEYNIVTAFAKIIVKSKTRMEGTDINMTEKDGTKYQCAVYDTFGRVAGNVKITVNGVPYIRNCDATGLYKLNLNLKPGTYNITAEFLGDDYHLPSKVTNKIVINPKPEPKPEPVELHPYITDQGPGELGQRTGYTCGPHSLMQCIYRCTGIELSEMELAAICGTTSDGTDHDGLATGLAWFNHKYGYNLKMAWKNFSEVGFDGTQQAIENGACFHHILYRNEWGHYEVPKWTGGNPIYVLNSLGGSCGGGYCGYVEERSKGTHQSYINGISQKSVCIITP
;
A
#
# COMPACT_ATOMS: atom_id res chain seq x y z
N MET A 1 95.50 22.21 12.98
CA MET A 1 94.45 21.21 12.73
C MET A 1 95.01 19.90 13.30
N SER A 2 94.39 19.32 14.26
CA SER A 2 94.85 18.06 14.83
C SER A 2 94.51 16.88 13.81
N LEU A 3 95.28 15.79 13.94
CA LEU A 3 95.02 14.56 13.16
C LEU A 3 93.56 14.06 13.31
N LEU A 4 93.00 14.30 14.50
CA LEU A 4 91.61 14.00 14.82
C LEU A 4 90.65 14.91 14.06
N ASP A 5 90.96 16.19 13.83
CA ASP A 5 90.16 17.10 13.07
C ASP A 5 90.18 16.72 11.60
N ILE A 6 91.32 16.28 11.07
CA ILE A 6 91.45 15.79 9.68
C ILE A 6 90.74 14.47 9.51
N ILE A 7 90.77 13.55 10.43
CA ILE A 7 90.08 12.29 10.43
C ILE A 7 88.55 12.55 10.47
N ARG A 8 88.06 13.50 11.27
CA ARG A 8 86.66 13.92 11.30
C ARG A 8 86.19 14.58 9.98
N GLU A 9 87.09 15.32 9.35
CA GLU A 9 86.77 15.95 8.04
C GLU A 9 86.76 14.96 6.85
N ILE A 10 87.67 13.93 6.88
CA ILE A 10 87.80 12.92 5.86
C ILE A 10 86.74 11.77 5.99
N PHE A 11 86.40 11.40 7.24
CA PHE A 11 85.46 10.29 7.52
C PHE A 11 84.06 10.80 7.84
N GLY A 12 83.86 12.13 7.76
CA GLY A 12 82.60 12.78 8.06
C GLY A 12 82.12 12.45 9.48
N ASN A 13 81.54 13.38 10.20
CA ASN A 13 80.71 13.05 11.35
C ASN A 13 79.53 12.18 10.84
N GLY A 14 79.76 10.83 10.91
CA GLY A 14 78.69 9.88 10.45
C GLY A 14 77.45 10.16 11.27
N LYS A 15 76.49 10.77 10.59
CA LYS A 15 75.13 10.95 11.17
C LYS A 15 74.59 9.58 11.60
N LYS A 16 73.95 9.58 12.73
CA LYS A 16 73.29 8.42 13.29
C LYS A 16 72.12 8.01 12.43
N ASN A 17 71.74 6.79 12.52
CA ASN A 17 70.51 6.28 11.86
C ASN A 17 69.39 6.13 12.88
N ALA A 18 68.26 6.75 12.61
CA ALA A 18 67.03 6.54 13.33
C ALA A 18 66.10 5.67 12.55
N ASN A 19 65.19 5.00 13.23
CA ASN A 19 64.12 4.22 12.65
C ASN A 19 62.80 4.94 12.92
N LEU A 20 62.08 5.30 11.84
CA LEU A 20 60.78 5.97 11.89
C LEU A 20 59.68 4.98 11.49
N ILE A 21 58.76 4.71 12.41
CA ILE A 21 57.66 3.75 12.22
C ILE A 21 56.35 4.52 12.32
N THR A 22 55.45 4.25 11.42
CA THR A 22 54.08 4.76 11.45
C THR A 22 53.08 3.64 11.13
N ARG A 23 51.80 3.86 11.42
CA ARG A 23 50.71 2.94 11.11
C ARG A 23 49.62 3.67 10.37
N ASP A 24 48.90 2.92 9.54
CA ASP A 24 47.70 3.40 8.88
C ASP A 24 46.62 3.78 9.91
N LEU A 25 45.88 4.83 9.60
CA LEU A 25 44.81 5.34 10.44
C LEU A 25 43.48 5.24 9.70
N VAL A 26 42.53 4.51 10.29
CA VAL A 26 41.11 4.57 9.87
C VAL A 26 40.33 5.23 10.98
N LYS A 27 39.68 6.35 10.69
CA LYS A 27 38.95 7.13 11.69
C LYS A 27 37.60 7.58 11.17
N VAL A 28 36.73 7.98 12.08
CA VAL A 28 35.45 8.64 11.76
C VAL A 28 35.64 10.15 11.84
N TYR A 29 35.06 10.87 10.88
CA TYR A 29 35.06 12.34 10.86
C TYR A 29 34.49 12.90 12.17
N GLY A 30 35.20 13.85 12.75
CA GLY A 30 34.84 14.47 14.03
C GLY A 30 35.31 13.70 15.29
N GLU A 31 35.88 12.51 15.18
CA GLU A 31 36.48 11.78 16.31
C GLU A 31 37.95 12.18 16.53
N ASN A 32 38.48 11.86 17.68
CA ASN A 32 39.78 12.38 18.14
C ASN A 32 40.99 11.45 17.87
N ASP A 33 40.81 10.46 16.96
CA ASP A 33 41.91 9.58 16.60
C ASP A 33 43.05 10.34 15.92
N GLN A 34 44.28 10.00 16.28
CA GLN A 34 45.50 10.67 15.87
C GLN A 34 46.34 9.77 14.97
N LEU A 35 47.06 10.39 14.04
CA LEU A 35 48.15 9.74 13.32
C LEU A 35 49.37 9.75 14.22
N GLU A 36 50.01 8.59 14.39
CA GLU A 36 51.18 8.41 15.24
C GLU A 36 52.43 8.06 14.40
N ALA A 37 53.55 8.61 14.82
CA ALA A 37 54.86 8.26 14.30
C ALA A 37 55.82 8.05 15.46
N ALA A 38 56.44 6.89 15.47
CA ALA A 38 57.40 6.50 16.52
C ALA A 38 58.84 6.53 16.00
N LEU A 39 59.73 7.15 16.75
CA LEU A 39 61.13 7.33 16.38
C LEU A 39 62.03 6.61 17.39
N TYR A 40 62.92 5.78 16.88
CA TYR A 40 63.85 4.99 17.69
C TYR A 40 65.30 5.08 17.16
N GLU A 41 66.30 4.95 18.06
CA GLU A 41 67.66 4.61 17.74
C GLU A 41 68.03 3.29 18.44
N ASN A 42 68.37 2.25 17.67
CA ASN A 42 68.71 0.92 18.21
C ASN A 42 67.66 0.37 19.19
N ASN A 43 66.36 0.52 18.86
CA ASN A 43 65.18 0.16 19.65
C ASN A 43 64.98 0.98 20.94
N VAL A 44 65.78 2.07 21.16
CA VAL A 44 65.56 3.03 22.24
C VAL A 44 64.72 4.19 21.75
N PRO A 45 63.64 4.57 22.43
CA PRO A 45 62.77 5.69 22.01
C PRO A 45 63.60 7.02 22.03
N LEU A 46 63.35 7.83 21.00
CA LEU A 46 63.93 9.17 20.91
C LEU A 46 62.87 10.22 21.29
N ALA A 47 62.98 10.73 22.55
CA ALA A 47 62.13 11.78 23.06
C ALA A 47 62.53 13.17 22.59
N ASP A 48 61.59 14.13 22.61
CA ASP A 48 61.77 15.56 22.31
C ASP A 48 62.39 15.84 20.92
N LYS A 49 62.14 14.91 19.94
CA LYS A 49 62.57 15.06 18.56
C LYS A 49 61.41 15.60 17.70
N ASN A 50 61.72 16.50 16.79
CA ASN A 50 60.71 17.11 15.91
C ASN A 50 60.45 16.24 14.69
N ILE A 51 59.26 15.71 14.60
CA ILE A 51 58.75 14.94 13.45
C ILE A 51 57.89 15.86 12.60
N ARG A 52 58.14 15.87 11.29
CA ARG A 52 57.35 16.58 10.32
C ARG A 52 56.35 15.64 9.63
N PHE A 53 55.08 15.99 9.68
CA PHE A 53 54.00 15.34 8.96
C PHE A 53 53.56 16.24 7.81
N ASN A 54 53.74 15.81 6.59
CA ASN A 54 53.15 16.46 5.43
C ASN A 54 51.84 15.76 5.09
N VAL A 55 50.71 16.42 5.32
CA VAL A 55 49.38 15.88 5.12
C VAL A 55 48.63 16.80 4.19
N ASN A 56 48.19 16.25 3.05
CA ASN A 56 47.45 17.01 2.04
C ASN A 56 48.17 18.33 1.63
N GLY A 57 49.51 18.27 1.47
CA GLY A 57 50.35 19.39 1.07
C GLY A 57 50.65 20.43 2.17
N ARG A 58 50.29 20.17 3.43
CA ARG A 58 50.59 21.03 4.57
C ARG A 58 51.50 20.33 5.52
N ASP A 59 52.48 21.07 6.03
CA ASP A 59 53.45 20.59 7.03
C ASP A 59 52.97 20.89 8.45
N TYR A 60 53.12 19.88 9.30
CA TYR A 60 52.84 19.94 10.74
C TYR A 60 54.00 19.34 11.51
N ASP A 61 54.67 20.14 12.36
CA ASP A 61 55.74 19.66 13.22
C ASP A 61 55.19 19.26 14.60
N ARG A 62 55.56 18.07 15.07
CA ARG A 62 55.19 17.53 16.36
C ARG A 62 56.40 16.92 17.03
N LYS A 63 56.53 17.14 18.36
CA LYS A 63 57.58 16.53 19.14
C LYS A 63 57.21 15.14 19.62
N THR A 64 58.20 14.26 19.62
CA THR A 64 58.06 12.95 20.25
C THR A 64 57.97 13.07 21.77
N ASP A 65 57.13 12.28 22.41
CA ASP A 65 57.00 12.13 23.86
C ASP A 65 58.10 11.21 24.44
N GLY A 66 57.97 10.85 25.73
CA GLY A 66 58.87 9.96 26.41
C GLY A 66 59.02 8.57 25.82
N ASP A 67 58.01 8.11 25.12
CA ASP A 67 57.97 6.82 24.40
C ASP A 67 58.44 6.93 22.93
N GLY A 68 58.92 8.11 22.55
CA GLY A 68 59.39 8.38 21.20
C GLY A 68 58.26 8.58 20.17
N ILE A 69 57.04 8.85 20.60
CA ILE A 69 55.86 8.93 19.72
C ILE A 69 55.43 10.38 19.52
N ALA A 70 55.39 10.81 18.27
CA ALA A 70 54.77 12.06 17.85
C ALA A 70 53.33 11.82 17.34
N ARG A 71 52.37 12.69 17.74
CA ARG A 71 50.95 12.56 17.42
C ARG A 71 50.43 13.77 16.70
N LEU A 72 49.64 13.52 15.61
CA LEU A 72 48.98 14.57 14.83
C LEU A 72 47.47 14.33 14.82
N ASN A 73 46.70 15.31 15.30
CA ASN A 73 45.24 15.30 15.12
C ASN A 73 44.88 15.44 13.63
N ILE A 74 44.06 14.54 13.18
CA ILE A 74 43.58 14.54 11.78
C ILE A 74 42.17 15.09 11.75
N ASN A 75 42.02 16.25 11.11
CA ASN A 75 40.73 16.92 10.89
C ASN A 75 40.53 17.18 9.38
N LEU A 76 40.48 16.10 8.64
CA LEU A 76 40.28 16.08 7.20
C LEU A 76 38.84 15.65 6.84
N ALA A 77 38.34 16.09 5.71
CA ALA A 77 37.07 15.61 5.17
C ALA A 77 37.11 14.08 4.90
N PRO A 78 35.98 13.39 4.78
CA PRO A 78 35.97 11.99 4.40
C PRO A 78 36.72 11.76 3.08
N GLY A 79 37.55 10.70 3.07
CA GLY A 79 38.41 10.41 1.91
C GLY A 79 39.69 9.67 2.34
N GLU A 80 40.57 9.44 1.36
CA GLU A 80 41.83 8.78 1.51
C GLU A 80 42.99 9.78 1.36
N TYR A 81 43.98 9.68 2.22
CA TYR A 81 45.16 10.56 2.21
C TYR A 81 46.40 9.73 2.49
N THR A 82 47.54 10.12 1.87
CA THR A 82 48.83 9.46 2.07
C THR A 82 49.83 10.48 2.58
N PRO A 83 49.92 10.69 3.90
CA PRO A 83 50.91 11.59 4.50
C PRO A 83 52.34 11.07 4.30
N LEU A 84 53.25 12.01 4.07
CA LEU A 84 54.67 11.78 4.21
C LEU A 84 55.14 12.24 5.59
N ILE A 85 55.75 11.35 6.34
CA ILE A 85 56.27 11.65 7.65
C ILE A 85 57.82 11.61 7.58
N GLY A 86 58.46 12.61 8.14
CA GLY A 86 59.91 12.72 8.05
C GLY A 86 60.55 13.18 9.36
N PHE A 87 61.76 12.68 9.60
CA PHE A 87 62.65 13.18 10.64
C PHE A 87 64.01 13.48 10.04
N GLN A 88 64.57 14.62 10.41
CA GLN A 88 65.92 15.06 10.06
C GLN A 88 66.39 16.05 11.10
N ASN A 89 67.68 15.96 11.46
CA ASN A 89 68.37 17.00 12.16
C ASN A 89 69.88 16.91 11.89
N ASP A 90 70.69 17.67 12.61
CA ASP A 90 72.14 17.69 12.39
C ASP A 90 72.85 16.39 12.84
N GLU A 91 72.29 15.65 13.77
CA GLU A 91 72.83 14.42 14.33
C GLU A 91 72.41 13.13 13.56
N TYR A 92 71.34 13.19 12.88
CA TYR A 92 70.70 11.99 12.25
C TYR A 92 70.55 12.18 10.74
N ASN A 93 70.66 11.07 10.02
CA ASN A 93 70.28 10.98 8.61
C ASN A 93 68.81 11.20 8.44
N ILE A 94 68.40 11.69 7.24
CA ILE A 94 67.00 11.80 6.90
C ILE A 94 66.37 10.40 6.90
N VAL A 95 65.24 10.29 7.56
CA VAL A 95 64.37 9.11 7.49
C VAL A 95 62.94 9.52 7.21
N THR A 96 62.25 8.79 6.33
CA THR A 96 60.89 9.04 5.96
C THR A 96 60.05 7.77 6.03
N ALA A 97 58.75 7.95 6.27
CA ALA A 97 57.74 6.90 6.25
C ALA A 97 56.46 7.44 5.64
N PHE A 98 55.66 6.53 5.12
CA PHE A 98 54.29 6.83 4.62
C PHE A 98 53.28 6.08 5.46
N ALA A 99 52.11 6.69 5.61
CA ALA A 99 50.95 6.05 6.19
C ALA A 99 49.75 6.27 5.25
N LYS A 100 48.76 5.45 5.40
CA LYS A 100 47.44 5.65 4.77
C LYS A 100 46.45 6.14 5.82
N ILE A 101 45.76 7.24 5.54
CA ILE A 101 44.66 7.74 6.36
C ILE A 101 43.35 7.53 5.58
N ILE A 102 42.37 6.86 6.19
CA ILE A 102 40.99 6.79 5.71
C ILE A 102 40.10 7.51 6.73
N VAL A 103 39.44 8.57 6.31
CA VAL A 103 38.43 9.26 7.11
C VAL A 103 37.04 8.86 6.59
N LYS A 104 36.25 8.26 7.47
CA LYS A 104 34.85 7.84 7.15
C LYS A 104 33.85 8.84 7.72
N SER A 105 32.75 9.07 7.00
CA SER A 105 31.64 9.87 7.48
C SER A 105 30.56 8.99 8.10
N LYS A 106 29.93 9.45 9.17
CA LYS A 106 28.67 8.88 9.66
C LYS A 106 27.56 9.22 8.68
N THR A 107 26.71 8.25 8.36
CA THR A 107 25.55 8.48 7.49
C THR A 107 24.25 8.33 8.28
N ARG A 108 23.20 8.92 7.74
CA ARG A 108 21.81 8.73 8.14
C ARG A 108 20.94 8.54 6.90
N MET A 109 19.87 7.78 7.07
CA MET A 109 18.88 7.60 6.02
C MET A 109 17.58 8.29 6.37
N GLU A 110 16.93 8.87 5.37
CA GLU A 110 15.59 9.43 5.46
C GLU A 110 14.67 8.73 4.48
N GLY A 111 13.47 8.41 4.93
CA GLY A 111 12.38 7.85 4.16
C GLY A 111 11.07 8.25 4.80
N THR A 112 9.95 8.12 4.09
CA THR A 112 8.63 8.50 4.59
C THR A 112 7.68 7.32 4.60
N ASP A 113 6.78 7.31 5.58
CA ASP A 113 5.66 6.38 5.60
C ASP A 113 4.75 6.62 4.38
N ILE A 114 4.16 5.57 3.86
CA ILE A 114 3.29 5.61 2.69
C ILE A 114 1.90 5.15 3.07
N ASN A 115 0.91 5.91 2.62
CA ASN A 115 -0.49 5.50 2.56
C ASN A 115 -0.95 5.66 1.11
N MET A 116 -1.23 4.54 0.45
CA MET A 116 -1.55 4.51 -0.98
C MET A 116 -2.74 3.60 -1.25
N THR A 117 -3.33 3.73 -2.43
CA THR A 117 -4.29 2.78 -2.98
C THR A 117 -3.57 1.75 -3.87
N GLU A 118 -4.06 0.52 -3.90
CA GLU A 118 -3.48 -0.54 -4.72
C GLU A 118 -3.31 -0.08 -6.18
N LYS A 119 -2.07 -0.21 -6.70
CA LYS A 119 -1.69 0.14 -8.09
C LYS A 119 -1.91 1.61 -8.49
N ASP A 120 -1.90 2.55 -7.54
CA ASP A 120 -2.02 3.99 -7.87
C ASP A 120 -0.72 4.62 -8.42
N GLY A 121 0.37 3.85 -8.47
CA GLY A 121 1.66 4.30 -9.01
C GLY A 121 2.58 4.96 -7.98
N THR A 122 2.17 5.08 -6.73
CA THR A 122 3.00 5.62 -5.65
C THR A 122 4.27 4.78 -5.49
N LYS A 123 5.40 5.46 -5.28
CA LYS A 123 6.72 4.85 -5.11
C LYS A 123 7.24 5.15 -3.71
N TYR A 124 7.87 4.16 -3.08
CA TYR A 124 8.70 4.44 -1.93
C TYR A 124 9.94 5.23 -2.37
N GLN A 125 10.33 6.22 -1.55
CA GLN A 125 11.51 7.03 -1.78
C GLN A 125 12.29 7.17 -0.48
N CYS A 126 13.62 7.08 -0.59
CA CYS A 126 14.54 7.36 0.53
C CYS A 126 15.81 8.01 0.01
N ALA A 127 16.57 8.57 0.93
CA ALA A 127 17.86 9.19 0.63
C ALA A 127 18.87 8.90 1.75
N VAL A 128 20.15 8.90 1.39
CA VAL A 128 21.26 8.79 2.32
C VAL A 128 21.94 10.15 2.45
N TYR A 129 22.27 10.54 3.64
CA TYR A 129 22.96 11.79 3.95
C TYR A 129 24.13 11.55 4.87
N ASP A 130 25.16 12.36 4.70
CA ASP A 130 26.19 12.58 5.69
C ASP A 130 26.21 14.06 6.12
N THR A 131 27.30 14.48 6.78
CA THR A 131 27.49 15.87 7.21
C THR A 131 27.68 16.84 6.02
N PHE A 132 28.10 16.34 4.86
CA PHE A 132 28.45 17.13 3.68
C PHE A 132 27.34 17.18 2.64
N GLY A 133 26.31 16.34 2.77
CA GLY A 133 25.16 16.31 1.89
C GLY A 133 24.63 14.93 1.56
N ARG A 134 24.10 14.76 0.36
CA ARG A 134 23.60 13.46 -0.12
C ARG A 134 24.73 12.54 -0.54
N VAL A 135 24.62 11.28 -0.12
CA VAL A 135 25.56 10.22 -0.44
C VAL A 135 24.98 9.33 -1.52
N ALA A 136 25.73 9.10 -2.58
CA ALA A 136 25.41 8.14 -3.61
C ALA A 136 25.93 6.74 -3.24
N GLY A 137 25.44 5.69 -3.88
CA GLY A 137 25.88 4.32 -3.67
C GLY A 137 24.76 3.31 -3.84
N ASN A 138 24.93 2.12 -3.29
CA ASN A 138 23.93 1.06 -3.33
C ASN A 138 23.14 1.03 -2.03
N VAL A 139 21.80 1.01 -2.16
CA VAL A 139 20.87 0.82 -1.05
C VAL A 139 20.10 -0.47 -1.24
N LYS A 140 20.07 -1.31 -0.22
CA LYS A 140 19.22 -2.50 -0.16
C LYS A 140 17.89 -2.12 0.46
N ILE A 141 16.80 -2.19 -0.32
CA ILE A 141 15.44 -1.95 0.14
C ILE A 141 14.74 -3.29 0.29
N THR A 142 14.28 -3.60 1.50
CA THR A 142 13.58 -4.85 1.80
C THR A 142 12.13 -4.56 2.14
N VAL A 143 11.19 -5.17 1.42
CA VAL A 143 9.75 -5.08 1.70
C VAL A 143 9.12 -6.46 1.58
N ASN A 144 8.27 -6.83 2.52
CA ASN A 144 7.64 -8.15 2.58
C ASN A 144 8.66 -9.30 2.46
N GLY A 145 9.85 -9.15 3.07
CA GLY A 145 10.93 -10.14 3.03
C GLY A 145 11.74 -10.19 1.73
N VAL A 146 11.37 -9.43 0.70
CA VAL A 146 12.04 -9.43 -0.60
C VAL A 146 13.02 -8.24 -0.68
N PRO A 147 14.32 -8.49 -0.89
CA PRO A 147 15.34 -7.43 -1.03
C PRO A 147 15.44 -6.94 -2.48
N TYR A 148 15.67 -5.64 -2.63
CA TYR A 148 15.90 -4.94 -3.89
C TYR A 148 17.11 -4.03 -3.76
N ILE A 149 18.12 -4.20 -4.62
CA ILE A 149 19.24 -3.26 -4.69
C ILE A 149 18.86 -2.11 -5.61
N ARG A 150 19.11 -0.88 -5.17
CA ARG A 150 18.82 0.35 -5.91
C ARG A 150 19.99 1.32 -5.85
N ASN A 151 20.25 1.97 -6.99
CA ASN A 151 21.09 3.14 -7.09
C ASN A 151 20.21 4.40 -7.01
N CYS A 152 20.75 5.48 -6.52
CA CYS A 152 20.06 6.76 -6.53
C CYS A 152 19.95 7.31 -7.95
N ASP A 153 18.92 8.12 -8.17
CA ASP A 153 18.80 8.92 -9.40
C ASP A 153 19.69 10.19 -9.36
N ALA A 154 19.63 11.00 -10.40
CA ALA A 154 20.39 12.25 -10.49
C ALA A 154 20.10 13.26 -9.36
N THR A 155 18.98 13.09 -8.64
CA THR A 155 18.64 13.93 -7.47
C THR A 155 19.10 13.32 -6.14
N GLY A 156 19.79 12.17 -6.17
CA GLY A 156 20.24 11.45 -4.97
C GLY A 156 19.11 10.71 -4.24
N LEU A 157 17.99 10.42 -4.92
CA LEU A 157 16.88 9.67 -4.37
C LEU A 157 16.89 8.21 -4.86
N TYR A 158 16.64 7.29 -3.93
CA TYR A 158 16.42 5.88 -4.19
C TYR A 158 14.93 5.62 -4.29
N LYS A 159 14.48 4.95 -5.34
CA LYS A 159 13.05 4.74 -5.61
C LYS A 159 12.73 3.26 -5.79
N LEU A 160 11.61 2.82 -5.22
CA LEU A 160 11.06 1.48 -5.38
C LEU A 160 9.58 1.56 -5.74
N ASN A 161 9.18 0.94 -6.85
CA ASN A 161 7.77 0.76 -7.19
C ASN A 161 7.16 -0.24 -6.21
N LEU A 162 5.98 0.08 -5.69
CA LEU A 162 5.24 -0.76 -4.77
C LEU A 162 4.14 -1.49 -5.55
N ASN A 163 4.25 -2.81 -5.66
CA ASN A 163 3.24 -3.67 -6.27
C ASN A 163 2.85 -4.77 -5.29
N LEU A 164 2.23 -4.36 -4.19
CA LEU A 164 1.78 -5.22 -3.11
C LEU A 164 0.24 -5.24 -3.06
N LYS A 165 -0.32 -6.31 -2.51
CA LYS A 165 -1.76 -6.40 -2.23
C LYS A 165 -2.15 -5.44 -1.09
N PRO A 166 -3.45 -5.13 -0.94
CA PRO A 166 -3.93 -4.37 0.22
C PRO A 166 -3.46 -4.98 1.53
N GLY A 167 -2.99 -4.13 2.45
CA GLY A 167 -2.42 -4.54 3.73
C GLY A 167 -1.45 -3.53 4.30
N THR A 168 -0.85 -3.87 5.43
CA THR A 168 0.17 -3.06 6.12
C THR A 168 1.50 -3.80 6.10
N TYR A 169 2.56 -3.10 5.70
CA TYR A 169 3.90 -3.64 5.53
C TYR A 169 4.94 -2.73 6.17
N ASN A 170 6.05 -3.30 6.61
CA ASN A 170 7.26 -2.55 6.90
C ASN A 170 8.20 -2.61 5.71
N ILE A 171 8.82 -1.48 5.41
CA ILE A 171 9.88 -1.36 4.42
C ILE A 171 11.14 -0.87 5.11
N THR A 172 12.24 -1.57 4.92
CA THR A 172 13.54 -1.21 5.48
C THR A 172 14.50 -0.90 4.33
N ALA A 173 15.08 0.30 4.35
CA ALA A 173 16.14 0.67 3.44
C ALA A 173 17.46 0.71 4.21
N GLU A 174 18.49 0.05 3.68
CA GLU A 174 19.82 -0.10 4.27
C GLU A 174 20.88 0.38 3.28
N PHE A 175 21.63 1.38 3.66
CA PHE A 175 22.90 1.73 3.02
C PHE A 175 24.01 0.92 3.70
N LEU A 176 24.72 0.11 2.93
CA LEU A 176 25.70 -0.83 3.48
C LEU A 176 27.04 -0.17 3.79
N GLY A 177 27.16 1.13 3.48
CA GLY A 177 28.41 1.85 3.56
C GLY A 177 29.29 1.62 2.33
N ASP A 178 30.41 2.34 2.31
CA ASP A 178 31.47 2.20 1.34
C ASP A 178 32.85 2.50 2.00
N ASP A 179 33.88 2.76 1.20
CA ASP A 179 35.21 3.03 1.72
C ASP A 179 35.25 4.27 2.63
N TYR A 180 34.38 5.27 2.38
CA TYR A 180 34.37 6.55 3.05
C TYR A 180 33.11 6.86 3.86
N HIS A 181 32.14 5.95 3.89
CA HIS A 181 30.87 6.14 4.60
C HIS A 181 30.52 4.93 5.46
N LEU A 182 30.05 5.18 6.66
CA LEU A 182 29.54 4.15 7.56
C LEU A 182 28.12 3.73 7.13
N PRO A 183 27.70 2.50 7.43
CA PRO A 183 26.35 2.03 7.10
C PRO A 183 25.28 2.76 7.92
N SER A 184 24.06 2.83 7.35
CA SER A 184 22.88 3.35 8.04
C SER A 184 21.60 2.70 7.51
N LYS A 185 20.50 2.84 8.26
CA LYS A 185 19.21 2.26 7.87
C LYS A 185 18.04 3.12 8.33
N VAL A 186 16.90 2.98 7.63
CA VAL A 186 15.60 3.53 8.01
C VAL A 186 14.53 2.47 7.79
N THR A 187 13.51 2.46 8.64
CA THR A 187 12.32 1.63 8.48
C THR A 187 11.10 2.51 8.47
N ASN A 188 10.23 2.30 7.49
CA ASN A 188 8.99 3.03 7.29
C ASN A 188 7.81 2.07 7.20
N LYS A 189 6.61 2.58 7.45
CA LYS A 189 5.35 1.88 7.33
C LYS A 189 4.73 2.14 5.96
N ILE A 190 4.21 1.08 5.33
CA ILE A 190 3.41 1.17 4.11
C ILE A 190 2.01 0.67 4.42
N VAL A 191 1.00 1.46 4.13
CA VAL A 191 -0.40 1.07 4.15
C VAL A 191 -0.91 1.11 2.72
N ILE A 192 -1.40 -0.02 2.23
CA ILE A 192 -2.02 -0.14 0.91
C ILE A 192 -3.50 -0.43 1.11
N ASN A 193 -4.33 0.51 0.67
CA ASN A 193 -5.78 0.38 0.70
C ASN A 193 -6.25 -0.37 -0.54
N PRO A 194 -7.33 -1.15 -0.46
CA PRO A 194 -7.94 -1.74 -1.63
C PRO A 194 -8.35 -0.63 -2.62
N LYS A 195 -8.26 -0.94 -3.91
CA LYS A 195 -8.83 -0.04 -4.92
C LYS A 195 -10.34 0.02 -4.68
N PRO A 196 -10.94 1.22 -4.58
CA PRO A 196 -12.39 1.34 -4.51
C PRO A 196 -13.00 0.55 -5.67
N GLU A 197 -13.96 -0.32 -5.37
CA GLU A 197 -14.76 -0.90 -6.44
C GLU A 197 -15.42 0.25 -7.21
N PRO A 198 -15.46 0.19 -8.56
CA PRO A 198 -16.18 1.18 -9.31
C PRO A 198 -17.61 1.19 -8.79
N LYS A 199 -18.09 2.36 -8.35
CA LYS A 199 -19.52 2.53 -8.03
C LYS A 199 -20.27 2.09 -9.30
N PRO A 200 -21.21 1.13 -9.20
CA PRO A 200 -21.99 0.76 -10.36
C PRO A 200 -22.59 2.03 -10.96
N GLU A 201 -22.43 2.20 -12.27
CA GLU A 201 -23.09 3.30 -12.95
C GLU A 201 -24.58 3.22 -12.64
N PRO A 202 -25.28 4.36 -12.45
CA PRO A 202 -26.72 4.34 -12.22
C PRO A 202 -27.37 3.59 -13.39
N VAL A 203 -27.96 2.43 -13.11
CA VAL A 203 -28.75 1.71 -14.10
C VAL A 203 -30.01 2.52 -14.31
N GLU A 204 -30.31 2.86 -15.55
CA GLU A 204 -31.57 3.50 -15.87
C GLU A 204 -32.69 2.49 -15.60
N LEU A 205 -33.50 2.76 -14.58
CA LEU A 205 -34.59 1.90 -14.19
C LEU A 205 -35.81 2.27 -15.03
N HIS A 206 -36.38 1.26 -15.68
CA HIS A 206 -37.62 1.43 -16.41
C HIS A 206 -38.82 1.56 -15.45
N PRO A 207 -39.89 2.26 -15.82
CA PRO A 207 -41.12 2.21 -15.05
C PRO A 207 -41.66 0.79 -14.99
N TYR A 208 -42.37 0.44 -13.93
CA TYR A 208 -43.06 -0.86 -13.93
C TYR A 208 -44.08 -0.92 -15.08
N ILE A 209 -44.33 -2.10 -15.63
CA ILE A 209 -45.28 -2.33 -16.78
C ILE A 209 -46.67 -1.73 -16.49
N THR A 210 -47.00 -1.62 -15.21
CA THR A 210 -48.21 -0.98 -14.69
C THR A 210 -48.47 0.44 -15.16
N ASP A 211 -47.44 1.14 -15.59
CA ASP A 211 -47.54 2.53 -15.99
C ASP A 211 -47.96 2.65 -17.50
N GLN A 212 -48.11 1.53 -18.19
CA GLN A 212 -48.38 1.49 -19.64
C GLN A 212 -49.87 1.23 -20.04
N GLY A 213 -50.79 1.12 -19.07
CA GLY A 213 -52.20 1.06 -19.36
C GLY A 213 -53.00 -0.11 -18.74
N PRO A 214 -54.31 -0.10 -18.81
CA PRO A 214 -55.15 -1.14 -18.22
C PRO A 214 -55.06 -2.46 -19.01
N GLY A 215 -54.88 -3.59 -18.33
CA GLY A 215 -54.92 -4.95 -18.89
C GLY A 215 -53.61 -5.73 -18.76
N GLU A 216 -52.45 -5.05 -18.53
CA GLU A 216 -51.13 -5.71 -18.35
C GLU A 216 -50.73 -5.81 -16.89
N LEU A 217 -51.51 -5.29 -15.97
CA LEU A 217 -51.26 -5.24 -14.53
C LEU A 217 -51.53 -6.57 -13.82
N GLY A 218 -52.30 -7.44 -14.42
CA GLY A 218 -52.85 -8.64 -13.80
C GLY A 218 -52.12 -9.90 -14.19
N GLN A 219 -51.99 -10.81 -13.23
CA GLN A 219 -51.49 -12.16 -13.48
C GLN A 219 -52.47 -12.96 -14.37
N ARG A 220 -51.97 -13.90 -15.12
CA ARG A 220 -52.76 -14.70 -16.06
C ARG A 220 -53.61 -15.77 -15.41
N THR A 221 -53.18 -16.30 -14.27
CA THR A 221 -53.91 -17.35 -13.56
C THR A 221 -53.97 -17.04 -12.06
N GLY A 222 -54.76 -17.80 -11.29
CA GLY A 222 -54.85 -17.62 -9.83
C GLY A 222 -53.59 -17.97 -9.06
N TYR A 223 -52.55 -18.51 -9.72
CA TYR A 223 -51.33 -19.03 -9.08
C TYR A 223 -50.02 -18.49 -9.68
N THR A 224 -50.08 -17.56 -10.64
CA THR A 224 -48.88 -17.01 -11.31
C THR A 224 -48.38 -15.68 -10.71
N CYS A 225 -48.79 -15.32 -9.49
CA CYS A 225 -48.35 -14.08 -8.83
C CYS A 225 -46.82 -13.98 -8.67
N GLY A 226 -46.13 -15.09 -8.43
CA GLY A 226 -44.65 -15.14 -8.31
C GLY A 226 -43.95 -14.79 -9.62
N PRO A 227 -44.15 -15.54 -10.71
CA PRO A 227 -43.63 -15.23 -12.04
C PRO A 227 -44.02 -13.83 -12.53
N HIS A 228 -45.24 -13.39 -12.26
CA HIS A 228 -45.70 -12.04 -12.61
C HIS A 228 -44.84 -10.97 -11.87
N SER A 229 -44.67 -11.12 -10.56
CA SER A 229 -43.86 -10.20 -9.78
C SER A 229 -42.37 -10.20 -10.20
N LEU A 230 -41.82 -11.38 -10.49
CA LEU A 230 -40.46 -11.50 -11.03
C LEU A 230 -40.33 -10.84 -12.42
N MET A 231 -41.28 -11.04 -13.30
CA MET A 231 -41.34 -10.40 -14.64
C MET A 231 -41.31 -8.86 -14.51
N GLN A 232 -42.11 -8.30 -13.62
CA GLN A 232 -42.15 -6.87 -13.34
C GLN A 232 -40.78 -6.33 -12.87
N CYS A 233 -40.13 -7.07 -11.98
CA CYS A 233 -38.80 -6.68 -11.47
C CYS A 233 -37.73 -6.81 -12.55
N ILE A 234 -37.76 -7.84 -13.38
CA ILE A 234 -36.84 -7.99 -14.52
C ILE A 234 -37.01 -6.83 -15.49
N TYR A 235 -38.26 -6.54 -15.88
CA TYR A 235 -38.54 -5.43 -16.79
C TYR A 235 -38.00 -4.10 -16.23
N ARG A 236 -38.28 -3.81 -14.98
CA ARG A 236 -37.78 -2.58 -14.34
C ARG A 236 -36.27 -2.45 -14.41
N CYS A 237 -35.53 -3.54 -14.24
CA CYS A 237 -34.07 -3.54 -14.28
C CYS A 237 -33.49 -3.57 -15.70
N THR A 238 -34.24 -3.96 -16.74
CA THR A 238 -33.67 -4.29 -18.05
C THR A 238 -34.45 -3.76 -19.25
N GLY A 239 -35.71 -3.38 -19.07
CA GLY A 239 -36.63 -3.03 -20.17
C GLY A 239 -37.07 -4.21 -21.03
N ILE A 240 -36.70 -5.45 -20.66
CA ILE A 240 -37.08 -6.65 -21.45
C ILE A 240 -38.42 -7.16 -20.97
N GLU A 241 -39.38 -7.19 -21.89
CA GLU A 241 -40.71 -7.79 -21.68
C GLU A 241 -40.61 -9.31 -21.81
N LEU A 242 -41.19 -10.02 -20.87
CA LEU A 242 -41.26 -11.48 -20.85
C LEU A 242 -42.72 -11.96 -20.95
N SER A 243 -42.91 -13.15 -21.48
CA SER A 243 -44.17 -13.86 -21.33
C SER A 243 -44.30 -14.41 -19.91
N GLU A 244 -45.33 -13.99 -19.17
CA GLU A 244 -45.61 -14.51 -17.84
C GLU A 244 -45.72 -16.05 -17.81
N MET A 245 -46.43 -16.61 -18.81
CA MET A 245 -46.64 -18.06 -18.88
C MET A 245 -45.36 -18.83 -19.24
N GLU A 246 -44.49 -18.26 -20.10
CA GLU A 246 -43.14 -18.84 -20.34
C GLU A 246 -42.33 -18.82 -19.06
N LEU A 247 -42.26 -17.69 -18.35
CA LEU A 247 -41.54 -17.57 -17.11
C LEU A 247 -42.13 -18.51 -16.04
N ALA A 248 -43.44 -18.62 -15.92
CA ALA A 248 -44.09 -19.53 -14.99
C ALA A 248 -43.72 -21.00 -15.25
N ALA A 249 -43.65 -21.41 -16.51
CA ALA A 249 -43.19 -22.75 -16.89
C ALA A 249 -41.72 -22.99 -16.46
N ILE A 250 -40.84 -22.01 -16.67
CA ILE A 250 -39.45 -22.08 -16.28
C ILE A 250 -39.30 -22.12 -14.74
N CYS A 251 -40.11 -21.34 -14.02
CA CYS A 251 -40.15 -21.34 -12.56
C CYS A 251 -40.75 -22.63 -11.97
N GLY A 252 -41.26 -23.53 -12.77
CA GLY A 252 -41.92 -24.73 -12.27
C GLY A 252 -43.24 -24.44 -11.52
N THR A 253 -43.94 -23.37 -11.89
CA THR A 253 -45.18 -22.94 -11.27
C THR A 253 -46.29 -24.01 -11.41
N THR A 254 -46.99 -24.31 -10.33
CA THR A 254 -48.10 -25.23 -10.25
C THR A 254 -49.37 -24.50 -9.83
N SER A 255 -50.49 -25.25 -9.70
CA SER A 255 -51.72 -24.69 -9.13
C SER A 255 -51.56 -24.19 -7.67
N ASP A 256 -50.52 -24.63 -6.98
CA ASP A 256 -50.21 -24.21 -5.63
C ASP A 256 -49.28 -22.96 -5.57
N GLY A 257 -48.91 -22.41 -6.75
CA GLY A 257 -48.07 -21.26 -6.91
C GLY A 257 -46.61 -21.60 -7.26
N THR A 258 -45.70 -20.70 -6.92
CA THR A 258 -44.27 -20.81 -7.18
C THR A 258 -43.49 -20.61 -5.86
N ASP A 259 -42.57 -21.50 -5.57
CA ASP A 259 -41.68 -21.34 -4.43
C ASP A 259 -40.48 -20.39 -4.74
N HIS A 260 -39.69 -20.10 -3.72
CA HIS A 260 -38.53 -19.19 -3.85
C HIS A 260 -37.45 -19.76 -4.79
N ASP A 261 -37.25 -21.07 -4.79
CA ASP A 261 -36.24 -21.74 -5.62
C ASP A 261 -36.65 -21.74 -7.09
N GLY A 262 -37.94 -21.89 -7.35
CA GLY A 262 -38.51 -21.71 -8.69
C GLY A 262 -38.31 -20.30 -9.23
N LEU A 263 -38.54 -19.27 -8.42
CA LEU A 263 -38.29 -17.87 -8.81
C LEU A 263 -36.79 -17.62 -9.05
N ALA A 264 -35.89 -18.20 -8.24
CA ALA A 264 -34.46 -18.11 -8.46
C ALA A 264 -34.03 -18.80 -9.77
N THR A 265 -34.65 -19.95 -10.10
CA THR A 265 -34.47 -20.64 -11.40
C THR A 265 -34.91 -19.79 -12.56
N GLY A 266 -36.05 -19.11 -12.46
CA GLY A 266 -36.54 -18.17 -13.47
C GLY A 266 -35.58 -17.02 -13.73
N LEU A 267 -35.03 -16.41 -12.68
CA LEU A 267 -34.03 -15.34 -12.82
C LEU A 267 -32.73 -15.85 -13.44
N ALA A 268 -32.25 -17.01 -13.02
CA ALA A 268 -31.02 -17.61 -13.56
C ALA A 268 -31.18 -17.91 -15.08
N TRP A 269 -32.32 -18.45 -15.49
CA TRP A 269 -32.66 -18.65 -16.90
C TRP A 269 -32.66 -17.33 -17.68
N PHE A 270 -33.27 -16.26 -17.12
CA PHE A 270 -33.29 -14.94 -17.75
C PHE A 270 -31.85 -14.42 -17.94
N ASN A 271 -31.06 -14.43 -16.90
CA ASN A 271 -29.66 -13.98 -16.95
C ASN A 271 -28.87 -14.72 -18.05
N HIS A 272 -29.02 -16.04 -18.13
CA HIS A 272 -28.33 -16.84 -19.14
C HIS A 272 -28.83 -16.54 -20.56
N LYS A 273 -30.17 -16.46 -20.76
CA LYS A 273 -30.79 -16.27 -22.08
C LYS A 273 -30.49 -14.90 -22.68
N TYR A 274 -30.47 -13.85 -21.86
CA TYR A 274 -30.36 -12.46 -22.32
C TYR A 274 -29.00 -11.80 -21.97
N GLY A 275 -28.06 -12.52 -21.33
CA GLY A 275 -26.72 -12.01 -21.03
C GLY A 275 -26.65 -11.00 -19.88
N TYR A 276 -27.63 -11.01 -18.98
CA TYR A 276 -27.66 -10.16 -17.79
C TYR A 276 -27.00 -10.86 -16.57
N ASN A 277 -26.82 -10.10 -15.49
CA ASN A 277 -26.26 -10.61 -14.24
C ASN A 277 -27.06 -10.09 -13.03
N LEU A 278 -28.38 -10.02 -13.17
CA LEU A 278 -29.27 -9.62 -12.08
C LEU A 278 -29.09 -10.52 -10.88
N LYS A 279 -29.07 -9.93 -9.70
CA LYS A 279 -28.96 -10.64 -8.42
C LYS A 279 -30.30 -10.68 -7.71
N MET A 280 -30.60 -11.82 -7.10
CA MET A 280 -31.77 -12.02 -6.23
C MET A 280 -31.33 -12.23 -4.81
N ALA A 281 -31.88 -11.48 -3.88
CA ALA A 281 -31.63 -11.63 -2.44
C ALA A 281 -32.97 -11.66 -1.68
N TRP A 282 -33.17 -12.73 -0.92
CA TRP A 282 -34.29 -12.85 0.00
C TRP A 282 -33.94 -12.36 1.39
N LYS A 283 -34.76 -11.50 1.97
CA LYS A 283 -34.59 -10.90 3.30
C LYS A 283 -35.88 -11.03 4.12
N ASN A 284 -35.74 -10.92 5.43
CA ASN A 284 -36.90 -10.75 6.30
C ASN A 284 -37.31 -9.29 6.30
N PHE A 285 -38.61 -9.03 6.33
CA PHE A 285 -39.10 -7.64 6.40
C PHE A 285 -38.61 -6.91 7.66
N SER A 286 -38.43 -7.63 8.77
CA SER A 286 -37.87 -7.08 10.01
C SER A 286 -36.44 -6.50 9.84
N GLU A 287 -35.69 -6.97 8.83
CA GLU A 287 -34.33 -6.48 8.51
C GLU A 287 -34.38 -5.30 7.55
N VAL A 288 -35.35 -5.27 6.64
CA VAL A 288 -35.45 -4.31 5.54
C VAL A 288 -36.35 -3.14 5.89
N GLY A 289 -37.54 -3.42 6.40
CA GLY A 289 -38.58 -2.44 6.69
C GLY A 289 -39.07 -1.71 5.43
N PHE A 290 -39.89 -0.68 5.63
CA PHE A 290 -40.40 0.14 4.54
C PHE A 290 -39.33 1.02 3.89
N ASP A 291 -38.38 1.52 4.69
CA ASP A 291 -37.30 2.39 4.18
C ASP A 291 -36.31 1.59 3.32
N GLY A 292 -35.93 0.38 3.75
CA GLY A 292 -35.10 -0.49 2.97
C GLY A 292 -35.81 -1.02 1.72
N THR A 293 -37.13 -1.23 1.78
CA THR A 293 -37.94 -1.54 0.58
C THR A 293 -37.92 -0.37 -0.41
N GLN A 294 -38.10 0.87 0.07
CA GLN A 294 -38.00 2.05 -0.79
C GLN A 294 -36.64 2.18 -1.43
N GLN A 295 -35.59 1.94 -0.68
CA GLN A 295 -34.22 1.93 -1.20
C GLN A 295 -34.00 0.85 -2.26
N ALA A 296 -34.58 -0.34 -2.07
CA ALA A 296 -34.53 -1.41 -3.08
C ALA A 296 -35.26 -1.02 -4.36
N ILE A 297 -36.39 -0.32 -4.28
CA ILE A 297 -37.14 0.21 -5.43
C ILE A 297 -36.29 1.25 -6.18
N GLU A 298 -35.58 2.12 -5.47
CA GLU A 298 -34.76 3.19 -6.06
C GLU A 298 -33.48 2.66 -6.74
N ASN A 299 -32.93 1.57 -6.26
CA ASN A 299 -31.68 1.00 -6.76
C ASN A 299 -31.86 -0.27 -7.63
N GLY A 300 -33.10 -0.66 -7.90
CA GLY A 300 -33.43 -1.87 -8.62
C GLY A 300 -34.93 -2.13 -8.59
N ALA A 301 -35.32 -3.30 -8.13
CA ALA A 301 -36.71 -3.68 -7.94
C ALA A 301 -36.85 -4.61 -6.73
N CYS A 302 -38.06 -4.72 -6.23
CA CYS A 302 -38.36 -5.73 -5.21
C CYS A 302 -39.81 -6.20 -5.33
N PHE A 303 -40.08 -7.36 -4.76
CA PHE A 303 -41.44 -7.83 -4.54
C PHE A 303 -41.52 -8.45 -3.13
N HIS A 304 -42.74 -8.44 -2.59
CA HIS A 304 -43.04 -8.98 -1.29
C HIS A 304 -43.79 -10.28 -1.36
N HIS A 305 -43.43 -11.26 -0.54
CA HIS A 305 -44.23 -12.40 -0.22
C HIS A 305 -45.07 -12.07 1.01
N ILE A 306 -46.37 -12.11 0.86
CA ILE A 306 -47.35 -11.73 1.90
C ILE A 306 -48.39 -12.82 2.11
N LEU A 307 -49.04 -12.78 3.25
CA LEU A 307 -50.31 -13.47 3.46
C LEU A 307 -51.44 -12.47 3.19
N TYR A 308 -51.91 -12.41 1.93
CA TYR A 308 -52.87 -11.42 1.50
C TYR A 308 -54.18 -11.56 2.26
N ARG A 309 -54.66 -10.46 2.84
CA ARG A 309 -55.84 -10.44 3.73
C ARG A 309 -55.77 -11.42 4.90
N ASN A 310 -54.55 -11.91 5.26
CA ASN A 310 -54.33 -12.92 6.26
C ASN A 310 -54.95 -14.29 5.95
N GLU A 311 -55.15 -14.59 4.68
CA GLU A 311 -55.83 -15.81 4.23
C GLU A 311 -54.95 -16.72 3.39
N TRP A 312 -54.25 -16.17 2.38
CA TRP A 312 -53.48 -16.96 1.41
C TRP A 312 -52.20 -16.27 0.96
N GLY A 313 -51.21 -17.08 0.58
CA GLY A 313 -49.91 -16.60 0.10
C GLY A 313 -50.00 -15.87 -1.21
N HIS A 314 -49.34 -14.74 -1.34
CA HIS A 314 -49.34 -13.92 -2.54
C HIS A 314 -48.01 -13.19 -2.69
N TYR A 315 -47.59 -13.00 -3.95
CA TYR A 315 -46.47 -12.11 -4.29
C TYR A 315 -47.01 -10.83 -4.92
N GLU A 316 -46.50 -9.71 -4.48
CA GLU A 316 -46.87 -8.39 -4.97
C GLU A 316 -45.68 -7.45 -5.05
N VAL A 317 -45.77 -6.43 -5.94
CA VAL A 317 -44.67 -5.52 -6.21
C VAL A 317 -44.94 -4.16 -5.56
N PRO A 318 -44.23 -3.75 -4.51
CA PRO A 318 -44.35 -2.39 -4.00
C PRO A 318 -43.74 -1.39 -5.00
N LYS A 319 -44.55 -0.38 -5.37
CA LYS A 319 -44.13 0.73 -6.25
C LYS A 319 -43.50 1.88 -5.45
N TRP A 320 -44.00 2.11 -4.26
CA TRP A 320 -43.52 3.18 -3.36
C TRP A 320 -43.90 2.90 -1.91
N THR A 321 -42.93 3.03 -1.02
CA THR A 321 -43.11 2.79 0.42
C THR A 321 -42.65 3.93 1.28
N GLY A 322 -42.18 5.03 0.67
CA GLY A 322 -41.65 6.20 1.35
C GLY A 322 -42.66 6.98 2.18
N GLY A 323 -43.96 6.76 2.01
CA GLY A 323 -45.04 7.42 2.74
C GLY A 323 -46.04 6.48 3.43
N ASN A 324 -47.15 7.04 3.81
CA ASN A 324 -48.33 6.29 4.29
C ASN A 324 -49.57 7.02 3.79
N PRO A 325 -50.34 6.46 2.80
CA PRO A 325 -50.29 5.07 2.33
C PRO A 325 -49.03 4.75 1.53
N ILE A 326 -48.75 3.44 1.37
CA ILE A 326 -47.83 2.89 0.38
C ILE A 326 -48.62 2.50 -0.88
N TYR A 327 -47.93 2.38 -2.01
CA TYR A 327 -48.50 1.97 -3.28
C TYR A 327 -47.93 0.62 -3.70
N VAL A 328 -48.81 -0.33 -3.92
CA VAL A 328 -48.43 -1.72 -4.24
C VAL A 328 -49.15 -2.17 -5.52
N LEU A 329 -48.41 -2.79 -6.41
CA LEU A 329 -49.02 -3.49 -7.54
C LEU A 329 -49.59 -4.81 -7.04
N ASN A 330 -50.89 -4.91 -6.99
CA ASN A 330 -51.60 -6.14 -6.72
C ASN A 330 -52.07 -6.73 -8.07
N SER A 331 -51.48 -7.87 -8.43
CA SER A 331 -51.76 -8.53 -9.69
C SER A 331 -53.15 -9.25 -9.73
N LEU A 332 -53.81 -9.35 -8.59
CA LEU A 332 -55.14 -9.92 -8.43
C LEU A 332 -56.17 -8.81 -8.37
N GLY A 333 -56.81 -8.55 -9.43
CA GLY A 333 -57.95 -7.63 -9.55
C GLY A 333 -58.95 -8.24 -10.46
N GLY A 334 -60.20 -7.86 -10.57
CA GLY A 334 -61.27 -8.44 -11.36
C GLY A 334 -60.87 -9.18 -12.65
N SER A 335 -61.73 -9.88 -13.32
CA SER A 335 -61.43 -10.62 -14.54
C SER A 335 -61.25 -9.72 -15.75
N CYS A 336 -60.16 -9.88 -16.50
CA CYS A 336 -59.83 -9.16 -17.72
C CYS A 336 -59.29 -10.10 -18.79
N GLY A 337 -59.99 -10.27 -19.92
CA GLY A 337 -59.44 -10.88 -21.13
C GLY A 337 -58.75 -12.23 -21.00
N GLY A 338 -59.18 -13.08 -20.05
CA GLY A 338 -58.59 -14.40 -19.79
C GLY A 338 -57.53 -14.43 -18.67
N GLY A 339 -57.52 -13.43 -17.81
CA GLY A 339 -56.68 -13.33 -16.58
C GLY A 339 -57.28 -12.35 -15.60
N TYR A 340 -56.46 -11.79 -14.75
CA TYR A 340 -56.83 -10.75 -13.78
C TYR A 340 -56.43 -9.37 -14.31
N CYS A 341 -57.17 -8.31 -13.89
CA CYS A 341 -56.87 -6.96 -14.32
C CYS A 341 -55.70 -6.34 -13.59
N GLY A 342 -55.42 -6.76 -12.38
CA GLY A 342 -54.47 -6.11 -11.49
C GLY A 342 -54.78 -4.63 -11.24
N TYR A 343 -54.20 -4.03 -10.23
CA TYR A 343 -54.35 -2.60 -9.95
C TYR A 343 -53.28 -2.12 -8.99
N VAL A 344 -53.07 -0.83 -8.99
CA VAL A 344 -52.23 -0.22 -7.95
C VAL A 344 -53.11 0.00 -6.72
N GLU A 345 -52.78 -0.68 -5.64
CA GLU A 345 -53.50 -0.59 -4.37
C GLU A 345 -52.82 0.42 -3.45
N GLU A 346 -53.63 1.36 -2.94
CA GLU A 346 -53.24 2.19 -1.83
C GLU A 346 -53.46 1.44 -0.51
N ARG A 347 -52.41 1.24 0.25
CA ARG A 347 -52.48 0.45 1.49
C ARG A 347 -51.79 1.17 2.64
N SER A 348 -52.40 1.20 3.82
CA SER A 348 -51.69 1.71 5.00
C SER A 348 -50.46 0.82 5.35
N LYS A 349 -49.42 1.42 5.86
CA LYS A 349 -48.26 0.67 6.37
C LYS A 349 -48.63 -0.38 7.40
N GLY A 350 -49.60 -0.07 8.30
CA GLY A 350 -50.09 -1.02 9.30
C GLY A 350 -50.77 -2.24 8.68
N THR A 351 -51.62 -2.06 7.67
CA THR A 351 -52.28 -3.15 6.96
C THR A 351 -51.24 -3.99 6.21
N HIS A 352 -50.34 -3.37 5.49
CA HIS A 352 -49.30 -4.09 4.75
C HIS A 352 -48.38 -4.88 5.70
N GLN A 353 -47.98 -4.27 6.82
CA GLN A 353 -47.19 -4.96 7.85
C GLN A 353 -47.92 -6.20 8.40
N SER A 354 -49.25 -6.14 8.60
CA SER A 354 -50.02 -7.28 9.07
C SER A 354 -49.99 -8.45 8.05
N TYR A 355 -50.04 -8.15 6.74
CA TYR A 355 -49.94 -9.16 5.70
C TYR A 355 -48.57 -9.79 5.60
N ILE A 356 -47.50 -8.98 5.76
CA ILE A 356 -46.11 -9.48 5.76
C ILE A 356 -45.85 -10.36 6.99
N ASN A 357 -46.37 -9.98 8.15
CA ASN A 357 -46.17 -10.74 9.40
C ASN A 357 -46.77 -12.14 9.34
N GLY A 358 -47.71 -12.39 8.40
CA GLY A 358 -48.22 -13.72 8.13
C GLY A 358 -47.18 -14.66 7.50
N ILE A 359 -46.11 -14.11 6.94
CA ILE A 359 -44.96 -14.86 6.39
C ILE A 359 -43.79 -14.76 7.35
N SER A 360 -43.37 -15.87 7.92
CA SER A 360 -42.41 -15.90 9.03
C SER A 360 -40.97 -15.58 8.61
N GLN A 361 -40.59 -15.84 7.37
CA GLN A 361 -39.21 -15.67 6.87
C GLN A 361 -39.20 -15.39 5.36
N LYS A 362 -38.13 -14.73 4.87
CA LYS A 362 -37.91 -14.48 3.44
C LYS A 362 -39.09 -13.76 2.76
N SER A 363 -39.58 -12.71 3.39
CA SER A 363 -40.78 -11.99 2.94
C SER A 363 -40.48 -10.85 1.96
N VAL A 364 -39.22 -10.51 1.72
CA VAL A 364 -38.80 -9.48 0.77
C VAL A 364 -37.78 -10.07 -0.19
N CYS A 365 -38.10 -10.04 -1.49
CA CYS A 365 -37.15 -10.36 -2.55
C CYS A 365 -36.63 -9.05 -3.15
N ILE A 366 -35.33 -8.85 -3.19
CA ILE A 366 -34.66 -7.70 -3.80
C ILE A 366 -33.96 -8.17 -5.06
N ILE A 367 -34.21 -7.47 -6.15
CA ILE A 367 -33.55 -7.70 -7.45
C ILE A 367 -32.70 -6.48 -7.76
N THR A 368 -31.41 -6.71 -7.99
CA THR A 368 -30.45 -5.66 -8.36
C THR A 368 -29.76 -6.00 -9.67
N PRO A 369 -29.45 -4.97 -10.47
CA PRO A 369 -28.64 -5.09 -11.68
C PRO A 369 -27.25 -5.67 -11.44
#